data_a7e376a5058d8d0d558a48af3fb978a5
#
_entry.id   a7e376a5058d8d0d558a48af3fb978a5
#
_cell.length_a   1.000
_cell.length_b   1.000
_cell.length_c   1.000
_cell.angle_alpha   90.00
_cell.angle_beta   90.00
_cell.angle_gamma   90.00
#
_symmetry.space_group_name_H-M   'P 1'
#
loop_
_entity.id
_entity.type
_entity.pdbx_description
1 polymer ?
#
loop_
_entity_poly.entity_id
_entity_poly.type
_entity_poly.pdbx_seq_one_letter_code
_entity_poly.pdbx_strand_id
1 'polypeptide(L)'
;MNLSQIYNKSPSFISIWKITWPIIIANLTLPIVTATDTAVMGREQSSTFIAAIALGGIVFNIIYFSLNFLRMSTTGLVSQEKGRKNEEEIKKIIRLTLSIAIAIGFLIICSSYPLIEIAKILISGSEQAEHLMSEYIFYRSFASPATLMNMVFLGVFIGIGYAKFAMFQLVSISILNAILSIV
;
A
#
# COMPACT_ATOMS: atom_id res chain seq x y z
N MET A 1 -4.25 -37.58 7.76
CA MET A 1 -4.22 -36.55 8.83
C MET A 1 -5.66 -36.24 9.19
N ASN A 2 -6.09 -36.56 10.41
CA ASN A 2 -7.50 -36.59 10.80
C ASN A 2 -7.99 -35.13 11.01
N LEU A 3 -9.02 -34.71 10.29
CA LEU A 3 -9.59 -33.34 10.33
C LEU A 3 -10.02 -32.92 11.75
N SER A 4 -10.35 -33.88 12.62
CA SER A 4 -10.68 -33.63 14.02
C SER A 4 -9.51 -33.12 14.87
N GLN A 5 -8.25 -33.40 14.49
CA GLN A 5 -7.08 -32.88 15.20
C GLN A 5 -6.71 -31.44 14.81
N ILE A 6 -7.17 -30.97 13.65
CA ILE A 6 -6.99 -29.59 13.20
C ILE A 6 -8.00 -28.66 13.90
N TYR A 7 -9.19 -29.17 14.19
CA TYR A 7 -10.27 -28.40 14.80
C TYR A 7 -10.13 -28.18 16.31
N ASN A 8 -9.28 -28.97 16.97
CA ASN A 8 -9.17 -28.98 18.44
C ASN A 8 -8.12 -27.98 18.99
N LYS A 9 -7.52 -27.16 18.15
CA LYS A 9 -6.71 -25.99 18.56
C LYS A 9 -7.34 -24.72 18.02
N SER A 10 -8.52 -24.38 18.56
CA SER A 10 -9.03 -23.00 18.39
C SER A 10 -7.92 -22.05 18.86
N PRO A 11 -7.52 -21.06 18.01
CA PRO A 11 -6.47 -20.14 18.41
C PRO A 11 -6.94 -19.40 19.67
N SER A 12 -6.10 -19.40 20.72
CA SER A 12 -6.39 -18.66 21.94
C SER A 12 -6.64 -17.20 21.60
N PHE A 13 -7.62 -16.57 22.26
CA PHE A 13 -7.90 -15.13 22.14
C PHE A 13 -6.61 -14.29 22.25
N ILE A 14 -5.72 -14.66 23.16
CA ILE A 14 -4.40 -14.02 23.33
C ILE A 14 -3.52 -14.15 22.07
N SER A 15 -3.57 -15.28 21.37
CA SER A 15 -2.79 -15.48 20.13
C SER A 15 -3.33 -14.62 18.99
N ILE A 16 -4.65 -14.51 18.88
CA ILE A 16 -5.30 -13.62 17.90
C ILE A 16 -4.95 -12.17 18.22
N TRP A 17 -5.07 -11.76 19.48
CA TRP A 17 -4.80 -10.39 19.92
C TRP A 17 -3.34 -9.98 19.66
N LYS A 18 -2.37 -10.86 19.90
CA LYS A 18 -0.94 -10.60 19.62
C LYS A 18 -0.63 -10.29 18.16
N ILE A 19 -1.43 -10.81 17.24
CA ILE A 19 -1.27 -10.56 15.80
C ILE A 19 -2.08 -9.34 15.38
N THR A 20 -3.29 -9.19 15.92
CA THR A 20 -4.25 -8.15 15.48
C THR A 20 -3.84 -6.76 15.94
N TRP A 21 -3.39 -6.60 17.17
CA TRP A 21 -3.07 -5.28 17.72
C TRP A 21 -1.94 -4.54 16.96
N PRO A 22 -0.82 -5.17 16.54
CA PRO A 22 0.17 -4.49 15.70
C PRO A 22 -0.39 -4.05 14.36
N ILE A 23 -1.31 -4.84 13.78
CA ILE A 23 -1.96 -4.51 12.50
C ILE A 23 -2.90 -3.31 12.66
N ILE A 24 -3.62 -3.23 13.79
CA ILE A 24 -4.48 -2.07 14.09
C ILE A 24 -3.64 -0.79 14.17
N ILE A 25 -2.54 -0.80 14.93
CA ILE A 25 -1.65 0.36 15.02
C ILE A 25 -1.08 0.75 13.66
N ALA A 26 -0.63 -0.23 12.90
CA ALA A 26 -0.12 -0.01 11.56
C ALA A 26 -1.16 0.68 10.64
N ASN A 27 -2.41 0.25 10.70
CA ASN A 27 -3.48 0.85 9.90
C ASN A 27 -3.90 2.24 10.41
N LEU A 28 -3.80 2.52 11.72
CA LEU A 28 -4.05 3.85 12.29
C LEU A 28 -3.00 4.88 11.86
N THR A 29 -1.80 4.43 11.49
CA THR A 29 -0.73 5.31 11.04
C THR A 29 -1.07 5.97 9.68
N LEU A 30 -1.79 5.29 8.80
CA LEU A 30 -2.16 5.84 7.49
C LEU A 30 -3.05 7.10 7.57
N PRO A 31 -4.15 7.15 8.34
CA PRO A 31 -4.93 8.37 8.54
C PRO A 31 -4.12 9.52 9.14
N ILE A 32 -3.19 9.22 10.04
CA ILE A 32 -2.32 10.23 10.65
C ILE A 32 -1.41 10.87 9.59
N VAL A 33 -0.80 10.07 8.72
CA VAL A 33 0.01 10.59 7.61
C VAL A 33 -0.82 11.46 6.68
N THR A 34 -1.99 10.99 6.27
CA THR A 34 -2.87 11.77 5.40
C THR A 34 -3.28 13.10 6.05
N ALA A 35 -3.58 13.09 7.35
CA ALA A 35 -3.89 14.31 8.10
C ALA A 35 -2.68 15.27 8.18
N THR A 36 -1.47 14.73 8.36
CA THR A 36 -0.23 15.52 8.38
C THR A 36 0.05 16.13 7.01
N ASP A 37 -0.05 15.35 5.94
CA ASP A 37 0.13 15.84 4.58
C ASP A 37 -0.87 16.95 4.25
N THR A 38 -2.14 16.74 4.61
CA THR A 38 -3.19 17.78 4.43
C THR A 38 -2.91 19.04 5.24
N ALA A 39 -2.40 18.89 6.47
CA ALA A 39 -2.08 20.05 7.33
C ALA A 39 -0.86 20.82 6.82
N VAL A 40 0.15 20.14 6.29
CA VAL A 40 1.33 20.77 5.68
C VAL A 40 0.92 21.52 4.41
N MET A 41 0.13 20.88 3.55
CA MET A 41 -0.38 21.49 2.32
C MET A 41 -1.34 22.65 2.59
N GLY A 42 -2.10 22.61 3.69
CA GLY A 42 -2.97 23.71 4.13
C GLY A 42 -2.23 24.99 4.51
N ARG A 43 -0.91 24.97 4.66
CA ARG A 43 -0.07 26.15 4.82
C ARG A 43 0.28 26.84 3.50
N GLU A 44 0.24 26.13 2.40
CA GLU A 44 0.35 26.69 1.06
C GLU A 44 -0.93 27.50 0.77
N GLN A 45 -0.77 28.79 0.42
CA GLN A 45 -1.88 29.74 0.32
C GLN A 45 -2.80 29.52 -0.90
N SER A 46 -2.52 28.52 -1.75
CA SER A 46 -3.28 28.25 -2.97
C SER A 46 -4.25 27.08 -2.79
N SER A 47 -5.54 27.37 -2.67
CA SER A 47 -6.61 26.36 -2.68
C SER A 47 -6.58 25.46 -3.93
N THR A 48 -6.11 25.98 -5.05
CA THR A 48 -5.97 25.26 -6.32
C THR A 48 -4.93 24.14 -6.22
N PHE A 49 -3.81 24.37 -5.53
CA PHE A 49 -2.75 23.39 -5.34
C PHE A 49 -3.22 22.22 -4.46
N ILE A 50 -3.91 22.52 -3.37
CA ILE A 50 -4.50 21.50 -2.48
C ILE A 50 -5.53 20.66 -3.24
N ALA A 51 -6.39 21.29 -4.03
CA ALA A 51 -7.38 20.60 -4.84
C ALA A 51 -6.72 19.67 -5.86
N ALA A 52 -5.68 20.12 -6.57
CA ALA A 52 -4.96 19.32 -7.55
C ALA A 52 -4.35 18.03 -6.94
N ILE A 53 -3.70 18.13 -5.79
CA ILE A 53 -3.10 16.97 -5.09
C ILE A 53 -4.18 16.04 -4.55
N ALA A 54 -5.27 16.57 -3.99
CA ALA A 54 -6.39 15.77 -3.52
C ALA A 54 -7.00 14.94 -4.67
N LEU A 55 -7.22 15.56 -5.83
CA LEU A 55 -7.78 14.93 -7.02
C LEU A 55 -6.83 13.86 -7.58
N GLY A 56 -5.54 14.16 -7.74
CA GLY A 56 -4.53 13.18 -8.16
C GLY A 56 -4.36 12.05 -7.15
N GLY A 57 -4.51 12.34 -5.85
CA GLY A 57 -4.50 11.34 -4.78
C GLY A 57 -5.64 10.33 -4.88
N ILE A 58 -6.84 10.77 -5.29
CA ILE A 58 -7.99 9.88 -5.51
C ILE A 58 -7.67 8.84 -6.60
N VAL A 59 -7.03 9.25 -7.70
CA VAL A 59 -6.65 8.34 -8.79
C VAL A 59 -5.76 7.22 -8.25
N PHE A 60 -4.71 7.54 -7.52
CA PHE A 60 -3.81 6.53 -6.95
C PHE A 60 -4.47 5.70 -5.86
N ASN A 61 -5.38 6.26 -5.06
CA ASN A 61 -6.15 5.51 -4.07
C ASN A 61 -6.98 4.41 -4.74
N ILE A 62 -7.65 4.72 -5.85
CA ILE A 62 -8.43 3.73 -6.60
C ILE A 62 -7.52 2.63 -7.17
N ILE A 63 -6.38 3.02 -7.79
CA ILE A 63 -5.41 2.08 -8.35
C ILE A 63 -4.86 1.15 -7.25
N TYR A 64 -4.36 1.70 -6.16
CA TYR A 64 -3.74 0.89 -5.10
C TYR A 64 -4.77 0.09 -4.30
N PHE A 65 -6.00 0.59 -4.14
CA PHE A 65 -7.10 -0.18 -3.56
C PHE A 65 -7.41 -1.41 -4.42
N SER A 66 -7.51 -1.23 -5.73
CA SER A 66 -7.74 -2.33 -6.68
C SER A 66 -6.59 -3.34 -6.66
N LEU A 67 -5.33 -2.89 -6.49
CA LEU A 67 -4.15 -3.74 -6.44
C LEU A 67 -3.86 -4.34 -5.04
N ASN A 68 -4.66 -4.03 -4.03
CA ASN A 68 -4.48 -4.57 -2.68
C ASN A 68 -4.59 -6.11 -2.63
N PHE A 69 -5.17 -6.74 -3.66
CA PHE A 69 -5.18 -8.19 -3.80
C PHE A 69 -3.75 -8.80 -3.81
N LEU A 70 -2.74 -8.06 -4.30
CA LEU A 70 -1.34 -8.49 -4.25
C LEU A 70 -0.90 -8.79 -2.82
N ARG A 71 -1.20 -7.90 -1.88
CA ARG A 71 -0.91 -8.09 -0.46
C ARG A 71 -1.69 -9.27 0.11
N MET A 72 -3.01 -9.33 -0.18
CA MET A 72 -3.89 -10.37 0.37
C MET A 72 -3.52 -11.76 -0.14
N SER A 73 -3.28 -11.91 -1.46
CA SER A 73 -2.87 -13.18 -2.06
C SER A 73 -1.49 -13.63 -1.56
N THR A 74 -0.52 -12.70 -1.48
CA THR A 74 0.81 -13.00 -0.93
C THR A 74 0.70 -13.48 0.51
N THR A 75 -0.10 -12.82 1.36
CA THR A 75 -0.34 -13.24 2.75
C THR A 75 -0.91 -14.65 2.80
N GLY A 76 -1.92 -14.94 1.99
CA GLY A 76 -2.57 -16.25 1.96
C GLY A 76 -1.62 -17.37 1.53
N LEU A 77 -0.94 -17.20 0.40
CA LEU A 77 -0.01 -18.20 -0.13
C LEU A 77 1.17 -18.45 0.81
N VAL A 78 1.80 -17.40 1.31
CA VAL A 78 2.94 -17.51 2.24
C VAL A 78 2.52 -18.18 3.55
N SER A 79 1.34 -17.85 4.10
CA SER A 79 0.85 -18.47 5.33
C SER A 79 0.55 -19.97 5.17
N GLN A 80 0.03 -20.39 4.02
CA GLN A 80 -0.21 -21.79 3.71
C GLN A 80 1.10 -22.58 3.64
N GLU A 81 2.10 -22.08 2.89
CA GLU A 81 3.39 -22.75 2.76
C GLU A 81 4.20 -22.70 4.07
N LYS A 82 4.04 -21.66 4.88
CA LYS A 82 4.58 -21.61 6.24
C LYS A 82 3.99 -22.71 7.13
N GLY A 83 2.68 -22.94 7.03
CA GLY A 83 2.02 -24.06 7.73
C GLY A 83 2.52 -25.44 7.27
N ARG A 84 2.88 -25.57 6.00
CA ARG A 84 3.49 -26.78 5.41
C ARG A 84 4.97 -26.91 5.68
N LYS A 85 5.62 -25.89 6.26
CA LYS A 85 7.08 -25.80 6.49
C LYS A 85 7.89 -25.89 5.19
N ASN A 86 7.35 -25.40 4.08
CA ASN A 86 7.98 -25.43 2.77
C ASN A 86 8.66 -24.08 2.48
N GLU A 87 9.88 -23.89 2.96
CA GLU A 87 10.62 -22.64 2.81
C GLU A 87 11.00 -22.33 1.35
N GLU A 88 11.24 -23.37 0.54
CA GLU A 88 11.60 -23.16 -0.88
C GLU A 88 10.42 -22.60 -1.67
N GLU A 89 9.20 -23.07 -1.42
CA GLU A 89 8.01 -22.53 -2.09
C GLU A 89 7.70 -21.11 -1.60
N ILE A 90 7.95 -20.79 -0.32
CA ILE A 90 7.84 -19.41 0.18
C ILE A 90 8.77 -18.48 -0.62
N LYS A 91 10.04 -18.84 -0.81
CA LYS A 91 10.98 -18.02 -1.59
C LYS A 91 10.53 -17.83 -3.04
N LYS A 92 9.93 -18.86 -3.63
CA LYS A 92 9.41 -18.82 -4.99
C LYS A 92 8.20 -17.89 -5.10
N ILE A 93 7.26 -17.97 -4.14
CA ILE A 93 6.11 -17.07 -4.04
C ILE A 93 6.59 -15.61 -3.92
N ILE A 94 7.55 -15.32 -3.03
CA ILE A 94 8.09 -13.98 -2.85
C ILE A 94 8.70 -13.45 -4.17
N ARG A 95 9.53 -14.23 -4.84
CA ARG A 95 10.13 -13.82 -6.11
C ARG A 95 9.08 -13.54 -7.17
N LEU A 96 8.09 -14.43 -7.31
CA LEU A 96 7.02 -14.29 -8.28
C LEU A 96 6.18 -13.03 -8.01
N THR A 97 5.71 -12.83 -6.77
CA THR A 97 4.87 -11.69 -6.41
C THR A 97 5.62 -10.36 -6.50
N LEU A 98 6.92 -10.33 -6.18
CA LEU A 98 7.76 -9.14 -6.40
C LEU A 98 7.94 -8.84 -7.89
N SER A 99 8.17 -9.86 -8.74
CA SER A 99 8.26 -9.66 -10.19
C SER A 99 6.96 -9.09 -10.75
N ILE A 100 5.81 -9.60 -10.31
CA ILE A 100 4.49 -9.09 -10.70
C ILE A 100 4.31 -7.63 -10.21
N ALA A 101 4.69 -7.32 -8.97
CA ALA A 101 4.60 -5.97 -8.42
C ALA A 101 5.44 -4.97 -9.23
N ILE A 102 6.67 -5.35 -9.59
CA ILE A 102 7.56 -4.54 -10.41
C ILE A 102 6.95 -4.34 -11.81
N ALA A 103 6.48 -5.42 -12.45
CA ALA A 103 5.89 -5.36 -13.79
C ALA A 103 4.66 -4.44 -13.82
N ILE A 104 3.74 -4.58 -12.85
CA ILE A 104 2.56 -3.72 -12.74
C ILE A 104 2.99 -2.27 -12.42
N GLY A 105 3.98 -2.06 -11.56
CA GLY A 105 4.51 -0.73 -11.27
C GLY A 105 5.06 -0.03 -12.51
N PHE A 106 5.82 -0.74 -13.35
CA PHE A 106 6.28 -0.23 -14.64
C PHE A 106 5.12 0.03 -15.61
N LEU A 107 4.12 -0.84 -15.62
CA LEU A 107 2.91 -0.62 -16.43
C LEU A 107 2.21 0.68 -16.04
N ILE A 108 2.10 1.00 -14.74
CA ILE A 108 1.53 2.27 -14.26
C ILE A 108 2.36 3.45 -14.74
N ILE A 109 3.71 3.37 -14.71
CA ILE A 109 4.58 4.43 -15.23
C ILE A 109 4.33 4.63 -16.73
N CYS A 110 4.32 3.57 -17.51
CA CYS A 110 4.06 3.63 -18.95
C CYS A 110 2.65 4.15 -19.28
N SER A 111 1.69 3.90 -18.39
CA SER A 111 0.30 4.34 -18.53
C SER A 111 0.03 5.70 -17.87
N SER A 112 1.05 6.43 -17.41
CA SER A 112 0.86 7.73 -16.74
C SER A 112 0.14 8.74 -17.61
N TYR A 113 0.44 8.79 -18.91
CA TYR A 113 -0.20 9.70 -19.84
C TYR A 113 -1.70 9.41 -20.05
N PRO A 114 -2.13 8.20 -20.43
CA PRO A 114 -3.55 7.88 -20.48
C PRO A 114 -4.27 8.02 -19.13
N LEU A 115 -3.61 7.77 -18.00
CA LEU A 115 -4.19 8.01 -16.68
C LEU A 115 -4.48 9.49 -16.43
N ILE A 116 -3.59 10.39 -16.86
CA ILE A 116 -3.80 11.84 -16.77
C ILE A 116 -5.00 12.27 -17.61
N GLU A 117 -5.10 11.80 -18.85
CA GLU A 117 -6.22 12.16 -19.72
C GLU A 117 -7.58 11.65 -19.18
N ILE A 118 -7.61 10.43 -18.66
CA ILE A 118 -8.81 9.89 -18.00
C ILE A 118 -9.15 10.71 -16.75
N ALA A 119 -8.16 11.08 -15.95
CA ALA A 119 -8.36 11.89 -14.76
C ALA A 119 -8.96 13.26 -15.09
N LYS A 120 -8.48 13.95 -16.14
CA LYS A 120 -9.04 15.24 -16.61
C LYS A 120 -10.49 15.10 -17.05
N ILE A 121 -10.85 14.02 -17.74
CA ILE A 121 -12.24 13.79 -18.19
C ILE A 121 -13.18 13.54 -17.00
N LEU A 122 -12.73 12.77 -16.01
CA LEU A 122 -13.56 12.41 -14.86
C LEU A 122 -13.64 13.50 -13.79
N ILE A 123 -12.64 14.35 -13.72
CA ILE A 123 -12.46 15.34 -12.67
C ILE A 123 -12.33 16.71 -13.33
N SER A 124 -13.48 17.31 -13.63
CA SER A 124 -13.52 18.67 -14.19
C SER A 124 -13.08 19.68 -13.12
N GLY A 125 -11.99 20.36 -13.37
CA GLY A 125 -11.42 21.41 -12.51
C GLY A 125 -11.16 22.71 -13.27
N SER A 126 -10.53 23.68 -12.62
CA SER A 126 -9.94 24.81 -13.32
C SER A 126 -8.72 24.35 -14.12
N GLU A 127 -8.43 24.97 -15.24
CA GLU A 127 -7.28 24.65 -16.11
C GLU A 127 -5.96 24.57 -15.31
N GLN A 128 -5.79 25.46 -14.35
CA GLN A 128 -4.62 25.48 -13.46
C GLN A 128 -4.59 24.26 -12.50
N ALA A 129 -5.74 23.83 -11.97
CA ALA A 129 -5.82 22.66 -11.12
C ALA A 129 -5.56 21.36 -11.91
N GLU A 130 -6.05 21.27 -13.14
CA GLU A 130 -5.81 20.13 -14.04
C GLU A 130 -4.34 20.02 -14.44
N HIS A 131 -3.65 21.13 -14.68
CA HIS A 131 -2.21 21.14 -14.96
C HIS A 131 -1.41 20.60 -13.77
N LEU A 132 -1.63 21.13 -12.57
CA LEU A 132 -0.96 20.69 -11.34
C LEU A 132 -1.27 19.23 -10.99
N MET A 133 -2.51 18.79 -11.17
CA MET A 133 -2.92 17.39 -11.01
C MET A 133 -2.15 16.47 -11.98
N SER A 134 -1.98 16.90 -13.21
CA SER A 134 -1.26 16.14 -14.23
C SER A 134 0.20 15.94 -13.86
N GLU A 135 0.88 16.99 -13.40
CA GLU A 135 2.25 16.91 -12.89
C GLU A 135 2.34 15.98 -11.69
N TYR A 136 1.43 16.10 -10.74
CA TYR A 136 1.37 15.23 -9.58
C TYR A 136 1.22 13.76 -9.96
N ILE A 137 0.28 13.43 -10.87
CA ILE A 137 0.05 12.06 -11.35
C ILE A 137 1.32 11.53 -12.03
N PHE A 138 1.96 12.35 -12.87
CA PHE A 138 3.18 11.95 -13.57
C PHE A 138 4.30 11.59 -12.59
N TYR A 139 4.67 12.49 -11.69
CA TYR A 139 5.74 12.24 -10.72
C TYR A 139 5.41 11.09 -9.76
N ARG A 140 4.18 11.01 -9.28
CA ARG A 140 3.76 9.94 -8.37
C ARG A 140 3.75 8.56 -9.02
N SER A 141 3.56 8.47 -10.34
CA SER A 141 3.63 7.21 -11.08
C SER A 141 4.99 6.51 -10.91
N PHE A 142 6.08 7.26 -10.82
CA PHE A 142 7.43 6.68 -10.61
C PHE A 142 7.57 5.98 -9.25
N ALA A 143 6.78 6.33 -8.25
CA ALA A 143 6.76 5.67 -6.96
C ALA A 143 5.98 4.34 -6.96
N SER A 144 5.23 4.03 -8.03
CA SER A 144 4.34 2.87 -8.08
C SER A 144 5.04 1.53 -7.91
N PRO A 145 6.20 1.24 -8.54
CA PRO A 145 6.89 -0.02 -8.31
C PRO A 145 7.28 -0.21 -6.84
N ALA A 146 7.81 0.83 -6.20
CA ALA A 146 8.21 0.79 -4.80
C ALA A 146 6.99 0.58 -3.88
N THR A 147 5.87 1.24 -4.15
CA THR A 147 4.62 1.09 -3.40
C THR A 147 4.07 -0.33 -3.50
N LEU A 148 4.06 -0.92 -4.70
CA LEU A 148 3.58 -2.29 -4.89
C LEU A 148 4.51 -3.32 -4.26
N MET A 149 5.83 -3.15 -4.36
CA MET A 149 6.80 -3.99 -3.65
C MET A 149 6.58 -3.92 -2.13
N ASN A 150 6.33 -2.73 -1.59
CA ASN A 150 6.00 -2.55 -0.17
C ASN A 150 4.74 -3.32 0.24
N MET A 151 3.69 -3.35 -0.60
CA MET A 151 2.50 -4.17 -0.38
C MET A 151 2.83 -5.67 -0.32
N VAL A 152 3.70 -6.15 -1.21
CA VAL A 152 4.15 -7.55 -1.20
C VAL A 152 4.92 -7.87 0.08
N PHE A 153 5.87 -7.03 0.51
CA PHE A 153 6.61 -7.24 1.76
C PHE A 153 5.69 -7.26 2.99
N LEU A 154 4.70 -6.36 3.05
CA LEU A 154 3.67 -6.41 4.08
C LEU A 154 2.93 -7.74 4.08
N GLY A 155 2.55 -8.22 2.89
CA GLY A 155 1.90 -9.53 2.73
C GLY A 155 2.77 -10.68 3.23
N VAL A 156 4.07 -10.65 2.92
CA VAL A 156 5.04 -11.65 3.39
C VAL A 156 5.16 -11.62 4.91
N PHE A 157 5.41 -10.46 5.53
CA PHE A 157 5.57 -10.36 6.99
C PHE A 157 4.32 -10.84 7.75
N ILE A 158 3.14 -10.49 7.26
CA ILE A 158 1.88 -10.97 7.85
C ILE A 158 1.76 -12.49 7.64
N GLY A 159 2.06 -12.99 6.43
CA GLY A 159 1.95 -14.40 6.07
C GLY A 159 2.88 -15.33 6.87
N ILE A 160 4.10 -14.89 7.18
CA ILE A 160 5.01 -15.64 8.06
C ILE A 160 4.72 -15.45 9.56
N GLY A 161 3.74 -14.60 9.92
CA GLY A 161 3.34 -14.35 11.31
C GLY A 161 4.15 -13.25 12.02
N TYR A 162 4.95 -12.48 11.29
CA TYR A 162 5.77 -11.39 11.85
C TYR A 162 5.04 -10.04 11.78
N ALA A 163 3.83 -9.97 12.34
CA ALA A 163 3.00 -8.76 12.33
C ALA A 163 3.68 -7.51 12.91
N LYS A 164 4.61 -7.68 13.87
CA LYS A 164 5.40 -6.56 14.41
C LYS A 164 6.34 -5.94 13.37
N PHE A 165 6.93 -6.74 12.49
CA PHE A 165 7.77 -6.21 11.39
C PHE A 165 6.93 -5.47 10.35
N ALA A 166 5.72 -5.98 10.04
CA ALA A 166 4.78 -5.28 9.18
C ALA A 166 4.38 -3.91 9.77
N MET A 167 4.10 -3.86 11.06
CA MET A 167 3.84 -2.60 11.79
C MET A 167 5.05 -1.65 11.71
N PHE A 168 6.25 -2.15 12.03
CA PHE A 168 7.46 -1.33 11.98
C PHE A 168 7.72 -0.75 10.58
N GLN A 169 7.54 -1.55 9.54
CA GLN A 169 7.66 -1.13 8.14
C GLN A 169 6.70 0.03 7.83
N LEU A 170 5.40 -0.10 8.15
CA LEU A 170 4.40 0.95 7.90
C LEU A 170 4.70 2.22 8.70
N VAL A 171 5.01 2.08 9.98
CA VAL A 171 5.34 3.23 10.84
C VAL A 171 6.60 3.95 10.36
N SER A 172 7.65 3.21 9.96
CA SER A 172 8.89 3.82 9.46
C SER A 172 8.66 4.59 8.17
N ILE A 173 7.91 4.02 7.23
CA ILE A 173 7.57 4.69 5.96
C ILE A 173 6.74 5.95 6.24
N SER A 174 5.79 5.87 7.16
CA SER A 174 4.94 7.00 7.53
C SER A 174 5.72 8.14 8.19
N ILE A 175 6.64 7.82 9.09
CA ILE A 175 7.52 8.81 9.73
C ILE A 175 8.43 9.46 8.68
N LEU A 176 9.02 8.65 7.81
CA LEU A 176 9.89 9.16 6.74
C LEU A 176 9.11 10.08 5.80
N ASN A 177 7.90 9.69 5.41
CA ASN A 177 7.03 10.53 4.58
C ASN A 177 6.69 11.86 5.28
N ALA A 178 6.29 11.82 6.56
CA ALA A 178 5.99 13.03 7.33
C ALA A 178 7.20 13.97 7.43
N ILE A 179 8.41 13.42 7.65
CA ILE A 179 9.65 14.23 7.69
C ILE A 179 9.91 14.87 6.32
N LEU A 180 9.81 14.11 5.23
CA LEU A 180 10.04 14.61 3.89
C LEU A 180 8.98 15.63 3.42
N SER A 181 7.77 15.55 3.95
CA SER A 181 6.70 16.52 3.63
C SER A 181 6.88 17.87 4.36
N ILE A 182 7.69 17.93 5.43
CA ILE A 182 7.93 19.15 6.20
C ILE A 182 9.17 19.91 5.69
N VAL A 183 10.11 19.21 5.05
CA VAL A 183 11.36 19.78 4.49
C VAL A 183 11.13 20.30 3.08
#